data_16b9198d175c4161e9642ca6931aad76
#
_entry.id   16b9198d175c4161e9642ca6931aad76
#
_cell.length_a   1.000
_cell.length_b   1.000
_cell.length_c   1.000
_cell.angle_alpha   90.00
_cell.angle_beta   90.00
_cell.angle_gamma   90.00
#
_symmetry.space_group_name_H-M   'P 1'
#
loop_
_entity.id
_entity.type
_entity.pdbx_description
1 polymer ?
#
loop_
_entity_poly.entity_id
_entity_poly.type
_entity_poly.pdbx_seq_one_letter_code
_entity_poly.pdbx_strand_id
1 'polypeptide(L)'
;EETKIFRRATLASIITSSYPMIVVGCYFGITPWNMNRLSIDESDLSFSILIFGIFFVLSNQIAGRILVPKYGTKLVMSLAFPLITFSTLLSIISPSYFYFLLTFIPAGIGWGASGPIGGIHCQLIEKHFKKIITPYYAMGFNIGILVGGGLAGIIMRYSFEPFIFFLVLSFSSILVALFVLHLGLPSNLDFKGKGEKFKIPESNVLIFGFLLFFVFGSGGIIMDWSTLWLSKDL
;
A
#
# COMPACT_ATOMS: atom_id res chain seq x y z
N GLU A 1 -6.17 -20.98 -23.37
CA GLU A 1 -5.05 -20.69 -22.44
C GLU A 1 -4.94 -19.20 -22.12
N GLU A 2 -4.92 -18.32 -23.12
CA GLU A 2 -4.85 -16.86 -22.92
C GLU A 2 -5.96 -16.31 -22.03
N THR A 3 -7.20 -16.75 -22.20
CA THR A 3 -8.33 -16.31 -21.36
C THR A 3 -8.13 -16.70 -19.90
N LYS A 4 -7.54 -17.85 -19.63
CA LYS A 4 -7.23 -18.30 -18.27
C LYS A 4 -6.13 -17.45 -17.64
N ILE A 5 -5.07 -17.15 -18.39
CA ILE A 5 -3.98 -16.26 -17.94
C ILE A 5 -4.53 -14.87 -17.65
N PHE A 6 -5.36 -14.30 -18.55
CA PHE A 6 -5.98 -13.00 -18.37
C PHE A 6 -6.81 -12.93 -17.07
N ARG A 7 -7.71 -13.90 -16.85
CA ARG A 7 -8.55 -13.94 -15.64
C ARG A 7 -7.71 -14.02 -14.36
N ARG A 8 -6.67 -14.86 -14.35
CA ARG A 8 -5.77 -15.03 -13.20
C ARG A 8 -4.98 -13.76 -12.92
N ALA A 9 -4.40 -13.14 -13.93
CA ALA A 9 -3.63 -11.91 -13.80
C ALA A 9 -4.51 -10.72 -13.37
N THR A 10 -5.75 -10.63 -13.88
CA THR A 10 -6.74 -9.65 -13.43
C THR A 10 -7.11 -9.83 -11.95
N LEU A 11 -7.33 -11.08 -11.51
CA LEU A 11 -7.59 -11.37 -10.11
C LEU A 11 -6.40 -10.98 -9.23
N ALA A 12 -5.17 -11.30 -9.65
CA ALA A 12 -3.96 -10.87 -8.96
C ALA A 12 -3.89 -9.35 -8.82
N SER A 13 -4.23 -8.59 -9.86
CA SER A 13 -4.26 -7.12 -9.83
C SER A 13 -5.29 -6.58 -8.85
N ILE A 14 -6.49 -7.17 -8.79
CA ILE A 14 -7.53 -6.78 -7.82
C ILE A 14 -7.07 -7.07 -6.40
N ILE A 15 -6.48 -8.23 -6.14
CA ILE A 15 -5.95 -8.58 -4.81
C ILE A 15 -4.82 -7.62 -4.42
N THR A 16 -3.95 -7.28 -5.38
CA THR A 16 -2.83 -6.35 -5.17
C THR A 16 -3.30 -4.96 -4.77
N SER A 17 -4.43 -4.49 -5.31
CA SER A 17 -4.99 -3.20 -4.94
C SER A 17 -5.81 -3.25 -3.65
N SER A 18 -6.60 -4.28 -3.43
CA SER A 18 -7.56 -4.33 -2.32
C SER A 18 -6.92 -4.74 -0.99
N TYR A 19 -6.03 -5.72 -0.98
CA TYR A 19 -5.49 -6.25 0.27
C TYR A 19 -4.67 -5.22 1.07
N PRO A 20 -3.69 -4.49 0.50
CA PRO A 20 -3.00 -3.44 1.22
C PRO A 20 -3.94 -2.34 1.72
N MET A 21 -5.00 -2.03 0.96
CA MET A 21 -5.98 -1.02 1.35
C MET A 21 -6.88 -1.47 2.51
N ILE A 22 -7.16 -2.76 2.65
CA ILE A 22 -7.79 -3.30 3.85
C ILE A 22 -6.91 -3.03 5.08
N VAL A 23 -5.61 -3.32 4.97
CA VAL A 23 -4.65 -3.09 6.06
C VAL A 23 -4.59 -1.62 6.45
N VAL A 24 -4.50 -0.72 5.46
CA VAL A 24 -4.48 0.73 5.67
C VAL A 24 -5.76 1.25 6.27
N GLY A 25 -6.92 0.85 5.73
CA GLY A 25 -8.21 1.27 6.29
C GLY A 25 -8.38 0.84 7.75
N CYS A 26 -7.94 -0.38 8.09
CA CYS A 26 -7.91 -0.84 9.48
C CYS A 26 -6.96 0.02 10.32
N TYR A 27 -5.75 0.27 9.83
CA TYR A 27 -4.73 1.00 10.57
C TYR A 27 -5.16 2.44 10.88
N PHE A 28 -5.70 3.16 9.89
CA PHE A 28 -6.21 4.51 10.11
C PHE A 28 -7.35 4.54 11.13
N GLY A 29 -8.25 3.57 11.08
CA GLY A 29 -9.35 3.48 12.04
C GLY A 29 -8.91 3.25 13.48
N ILE A 30 -7.75 2.63 13.74
CA ILE A 30 -7.21 2.42 15.09
C ILE A 30 -6.12 3.42 15.48
N THR A 31 -5.78 4.38 14.61
CA THR A 31 -4.74 5.38 14.89
C THR A 31 -4.97 6.15 16.19
N PRO A 32 -6.19 6.64 16.52
CA PRO A 32 -6.44 7.32 17.79
C PRO A 32 -6.14 6.45 19.01
N TRP A 33 -6.51 5.17 18.96
CA TRP A 33 -6.19 4.21 20.01
C TRP A 33 -4.68 4.03 20.20
N ASN A 34 -3.94 3.94 19.10
CA ASN A 34 -2.48 3.75 19.15
C ASN A 34 -1.76 4.99 19.67
N MET A 35 -2.23 6.19 19.31
CA MET A 35 -1.72 7.46 19.84
C MET A 35 -1.95 7.58 21.34
N ASN A 36 -3.15 7.27 21.81
CA ASN A 36 -3.48 7.28 23.24
C ASN A 36 -2.61 6.28 24.03
N ARG A 37 -2.42 5.08 23.50
CA ARG A 37 -1.58 4.03 24.11
C ARG A 37 -0.13 4.48 24.27
N LEU A 38 0.41 5.21 23.30
CA LEU A 38 1.79 5.70 23.29
C LEU A 38 1.96 7.08 23.91
N SER A 39 0.84 7.75 24.26
CA SER A 39 0.81 9.13 24.76
C SER A 39 1.52 10.11 23.81
N ILE A 40 1.31 9.96 22.50
CA ILE A 40 1.86 10.81 21.44
C ILE A 40 0.82 11.79 20.92
N ASP A 41 1.32 12.92 20.48
CA ASP A 41 0.49 14.00 19.90
C ASP A 41 0.47 13.96 18.35
N GLU A 42 -0.22 14.92 17.76
CA GLU A 42 -0.35 15.07 16.33
C GLU A 42 0.97 15.45 15.65
N SER A 43 1.88 16.13 16.36
CA SER A 43 3.20 16.49 15.83
C SER A 43 4.08 15.26 15.69
N ASP A 44 4.03 14.36 16.68
CA ASP A 44 4.73 13.08 16.66
C ASP A 44 4.24 12.19 15.51
N LEU A 45 2.90 12.12 15.32
CA LEU A 45 2.32 11.40 14.20
C LEU A 45 2.72 12.01 12.85
N SER A 46 2.68 13.35 12.73
CA SER A 46 3.09 14.06 11.51
C SER A 46 4.53 13.76 11.13
N PHE A 47 5.42 13.74 12.12
CA PHE A 47 6.83 13.40 11.90
C PHE A 47 7.00 11.94 11.44
N SER A 48 6.21 11.03 12.01
CA SER A 48 6.20 9.61 11.59
C SER A 48 5.72 9.45 10.14
N ILE A 49 4.66 10.17 9.74
CA ILE A 49 4.16 10.20 8.36
C ILE A 49 5.21 10.81 7.40
N LEU A 50 5.96 11.83 7.82
CA LEU A 50 7.05 12.38 7.03
C LEU A 50 8.14 11.33 6.73
N ILE A 51 8.54 10.57 7.75
CA ILE A 51 9.51 9.47 7.58
C ILE A 51 8.97 8.42 6.61
N PHE A 52 7.71 8.01 6.78
CA PHE A 52 7.04 7.13 5.83
C PHE A 52 7.14 7.66 4.40
N GLY A 53 6.80 8.93 4.17
CA GLY A 53 6.82 9.57 2.86
C GLY A 53 8.20 9.57 2.21
N ILE A 54 9.26 9.84 2.98
CA ILE A 54 10.65 9.81 2.49
C ILE A 54 11.00 8.39 1.99
N PHE A 55 10.76 7.37 2.81
CA PHE A 55 11.08 5.99 2.44
C PHE A 55 10.17 5.44 1.35
N PHE A 56 8.91 5.90 1.27
CA PHE A 56 8.00 5.59 0.16
C PHE A 56 8.57 6.07 -1.17
N VAL A 57 9.00 7.34 -1.26
CA VAL A 57 9.56 7.90 -2.50
C VAL A 57 10.86 7.20 -2.89
N LEU A 58 11.77 7.00 -1.93
CA LEU A 58 13.03 6.30 -2.18
C LEU A 58 12.80 4.86 -2.67
N SER A 59 11.93 4.14 -1.99
CA SER A 59 11.59 2.76 -2.37
C SER A 59 10.93 2.67 -3.74
N ASN A 60 10.02 3.58 -4.06
CA ASN A 60 9.39 3.63 -5.39
C ASN A 60 10.42 3.81 -6.51
N GLN A 61 11.40 4.71 -6.32
CA GLN A 61 12.48 4.92 -7.29
C GLN A 61 13.34 3.66 -7.45
N ILE A 62 13.72 3.03 -6.35
CA ILE A 62 14.55 1.80 -6.36
C ILE A 62 13.74 0.64 -6.97
N ALA A 63 12.49 0.45 -6.55
CA ALA A 63 11.64 -0.62 -7.05
C ALA A 63 11.41 -0.50 -8.57
N GLY A 64 11.02 0.67 -9.05
CA GLY A 64 10.73 0.87 -10.48
C GLY A 64 11.97 0.74 -11.38
N ARG A 65 13.13 1.23 -10.93
CA ARG A 65 14.34 1.33 -11.78
C ARG A 65 15.27 0.14 -11.66
N ILE A 66 15.30 -0.51 -10.51
CA ILE A 66 16.29 -1.57 -10.21
C ILE A 66 15.59 -2.91 -10.02
N LEU A 67 14.58 -2.97 -9.13
CA LEU A 67 14.00 -4.26 -8.76
C LEU A 67 13.08 -4.82 -9.84
N VAL A 68 12.19 -4.00 -10.40
CA VAL A 68 11.26 -4.45 -11.45
C VAL A 68 11.98 -4.89 -12.72
N PRO A 69 12.96 -4.16 -13.27
CA PRO A 69 13.72 -4.64 -14.42
C PRO A 69 14.44 -5.98 -14.20
N LYS A 70 14.87 -6.21 -12.96
CA LYS A 70 15.63 -7.42 -12.60
C LYS A 70 14.74 -8.61 -12.25
N TYR A 71 13.66 -8.38 -11.50
CA TYR A 71 12.88 -9.44 -10.88
C TYR A 71 11.43 -9.53 -11.39
N GLY A 72 10.97 -8.53 -12.15
CA GLY A 72 9.58 -8.42 -12.61
C GLY A 72 8.65 -7.77 -11.59
N THR A 73 7.48 -7.34 -12.07
CA THR A 73 6.50 -6.61 -11.24
C THR A 73 5.89 -7.49 -10.15
N LYS A 74 5.50 -8.72 -10.50
CA LYS A 74 4.78 -9.60 -9.57
C LYS A 74 5.60 -9.97 -8.33
N LEU A 75 6.91 -10.21 -8.48
CA LEU A 75 7.75 -10.56 -7.33
C LEU A 75 7.91 -9.35 -6.39
N VAL A 76 8.20 -8.18 -6.96
CA VAL A 76 8.43 -6.96 -6.17
C VAL A 76 7.18 -6.58 -5.38
N MET A 77 6.00 -6.54 -6.00
CA MET A 77 4.76 -6.21 -5.30
C MET A 77 4.36 -7.26 -4.26
N SER A 78 4.59 -8.55 -4.54
CA SER A 78 4.24 -9.63 -3.60
C SER A 78 5.09 -9.60 -2.34
N LEU A 79 6.38 -9.32 -2.44
CA LEU A 79 7.27 -9.20 -1.28
C LEU A 79 6.96 -7.97 -0.43
N ALA A 80 6.32 -6.95 -1.01
CA ALA A 80 5.92 -5.76 -0.28
C ALA A 80 4.76 -6.01 0.70
N PHE A 81 3.87 -6.99 0.45
CA PHE A 81 2.72 -7.24 1.32
C PHE A 81 3.10 -7.64 2.76
N PRO A 82 3.95 -8.65 2.98
CA PRO A 82 4.41 -8.95 4.32
C PRO A 82 5.11 -7.74 4.98
N LEU A 83 5.91 -7.01 4.22
CA LEU A 83 6.60 -5.84 4.75
C LEU A 83 5.63 -4.76 5.26
N ILE A 84 4.56 -4.48 4.53
CA ILE A 84 3.50 -3.54 4.93
C ILE A 84 2.81 -4.03 6.20
N THR A 85 2.33 -5.26 6.21
CA THR A 85 1.49 -5.79 7.29
C THR A 85 2.29 -6.03 8.58
N PHE A 86 3.51 -6.55 8.49
CA PHE A 86 4.36 -6.70 9.66
C PHE A 86 4.81 -5.34 10.22
N SER A 87 5.01 -4.33 9.38
CA SER A 87 5.28 -2.97 9.87
C SER A 87 4.11 -2.40 10.67
N THR A 88 2.88 -2.59 10.21
CA THR A 88 1.68 -2.16 10.95
C THR A 88 1.51 -2.94 12.25
N LEU A 89 1.74 -4.24 12.25
CA LEU A 89 1.75 -5.05 13.47
C LEU A 89 2.80 -4.54 14.48
N LEU A 90 4.02 -4.28 14.02
CA LEU A 90 5.09 -3.75 14.87
C LEU A 90 4.73 -2.38 15.46
N SER A 91 4.03 -1.52 14.71
CA SER A 91 3.58 -0.22 15.23
C SER A 91 2.58 -0.37 16.39
N ILE A 92 1.73 -1.40 16.35
CA ILE A 92 0.72 -1.68 17.39
C ILE A 92 1.37 -2.19 18.67
N ILE A 93 2.42 -2.99 18.57
CA ILE A 93 3.12 -3.55 19.74
C ILE A 93 4.30 -2.70 20.20
N SER A 94 4.55 -1.57 19.56
CA SER A 94 5.66 -0.67 19.92
C SER A 94 5.55 -0.22 21.37
N PRO A 95 6.62 -0.37 22.18
CA PRO A 95 6.58 0.00 23.59
C PRO A 95 6.78 1.51 23.83
N SER A 96 7.23 2.25 22.82
CA SER A 96 7.45 3.69 22.91
C SER A 96 7.39 4.35 21.54
N TYR A 97 7.31 5.69 21.53
CA TYR A 97 7.32 6.49 20.31
C TYR A 97 8.52 6.21 19.41
N PHE A 98 9.71 6.03 19.98
CA PHE A 98 10.90 5.74 19.17
C PHE A 98 10.75 4.44 18.34
N TYR A 99 10.28 3.35 18.93
CA TYR A 99 10.03 2.11 18.19
C TYR A 99 8.88 2.25 17.20
N PHE A 100 7.82 2.97 17.57
CA PHE A 100 6.73 3.31 16.67
C PHE A 100 7.23 4.04 15.43
N LEU A 101 8.05 5.07 15.61
CA LEU A 101 8.66 5.84 14.52
C LEU A 101 9.47 4.95 13.57
N LEU A 102 10.25 4.02 14.10
CA LEU A 102 11.05 3.11 13.28
C LEU A 102 10.19 2.20 12.38
N THR A 103 8.96 1.90 12.76
CA THR A 103 8.07 1.05 11.94
C THR A 103 7.60 1.75 10.65
N PHE A 104 7.63 3.07 10.59
CA PHE A 104 7.27 3.82 9.39
C PHE A 104 8.30 3.70 8.26
N ILE A 105 9.54 3.32 8.59
CA ILE A 105 10.58 3.04 7.60
C ILE A 105 10.21 1.82 6.74
N PRO A 106 10.07 0.60 7.29
CA PRO A 106 9.68 -0.56 6.48
C PRO A 106 8.26 -0.44 5.91
N ALA A 107 7.36 0.29 6.57
CA ALA A 107 6.04 0.61 6.00
C ALA A 107 6.18 1.43 4.72
N GLY A 108 6.96 2.52 4.74
CA GLY A 108 7.22 3.34 3.55
C GLY A 108 7.89 2.55 2.43
N ILE A 109 8.87 1.69 2.76
CA ILE A 109 9.53 0.81 1.78
C ILE A 109 8.52 -0.14 1.13
N GLY A 110 7.68 -0.81 1.91
CA GLY A 110 6.67 -1.73 1.41
C GLY A 110 5.65 -1.05 0.50
N TRP A 111 5.12 0.08 0.91
CA TRP A 111 4.16 0.86 0.14
C TRP A 111 4.75 1.44 -1.14
N GLY A 112 5.97 1.98 -1.09
CA GLY A 112 6.67 2.49 -2.27
C GLY A 112 6.98 1.39 -3.29
N ALA A 113 7.17 0.14 -2.82
CA ALA A 113 7.41 -1.02 -3.68
C ALA A 113 6.11 -1.69 -4.18
N SER A 114 4.94 -1.50 -3.55
CA SER A 114 3.71 -2.18 -3.96
C SER A 114 2.78 -1.33 -4.80
N GLY A 115 2.45 -0.12 -4.38
CA GLY A 115 1.42 0.71 -4.98
C GLY A 115 1.68 1.02 -6.46
N PRO A 116 2.76 1.75 -6.80
CA PRO A 116 3.07 2.08 -8.19
C PRO A 116 3.36 0.85 -9.07
N ILE A 117 4.00 -0.18 -8.49
CA ILE A 117 4.33 -1.41 -9.23
C ILE A 117 3.08 -2.22 -9.55
N GLY A 118 2.08 -2.25 -8.66
CA GLY A 118 0.78 -2.84 -8.94
C GLY A 118 0.08 -2.16 -10.13
N GLY A 119 0.18 -0.84 -10.24
CA GLY A 119 -0.30 -0.08 -11.41
C GLY A 119 0.43 -0.45 -12.71
N ILE A 120 1.75 -0.61 -12.67
CA ILE A 120 2.55 -1.07 -13.83
C ILE A 120 2.11 -2.48 -14.23
N HIS A 121 1.93 -3.39 -13.28
CA HIS A 121 1.45 -4.74 -13.54
C HIS A 121 0.08 -4.74 -14.24
N CYS A 122 -0.84 -3.90 -13.77
CA CYS A 122 -2.14 -3.68 -14.39
C CYS A 122 -2.01 -3.22 -15.87
N GLN A 123 -1.16 -2.22 -16.12
CA GLN A 123 -0.91 -1.72 -17.48
C GLN A 123 -0.29 -2.77 -18.41
N LEU A 124 0.58 -3.63 -17.90
CA LEU A 124 1.15 -4.73 -18.69
C LEU A 124 0.08 -5.74 -19.13
N ILE A 125 -0.88 -6.06 -18.26
CA ILE A 125 -2.03 -6.90 -18.58
C ILE A 125 -2.87 -6.25 -19.68
N GLU A 126 -3.20 -4.98 -19.52
CA GLU A 126 -3.99 -4.23 -20.52
C GLU A 126 -3.31 -4.19 -21.89
N LYS A 127 -2.02 -3.89 -21.89
CA LYS A 127 -1.21 -3.82 -23.11
C LYS A 127 -1.15 -5.16 -23.85
N HIS A 128 -0.99 -6.26 -23.10
CA HIS A 128 -0.86 -7.60 -23.69
C HIS A 128 -2.19 -8.14 -24.20
N PHE A 129 -3.23 -8.06 -23.38
CA PHE A 129 -4.55 -8.63 -23.71
C PHE A 129 -5.49 -7.65 -24.42
N LYS A 130 -5.09 -6.39 -24.60
CA LYS A 130 -5.90 -5.31 -25.19
C LYS A 130 -7.29 -5.16 -24.55
N LYS A 131 -7.35 -5.34 -23.23
CA LYS A 131 -8.56 -5.27 -22.40
C LYS A 131 -8.31 -4.34 -21.22
N ILE A 132 -9.24 -3.44 -20.94
CA ILE A 132 -9.15 -2.48 -19.85
C ILE A 132 -9.49 -3.19 -18.53
N ILE A 133 -8.59 -3.14 -17.54
CA ILE A 133 -8.79 -3.66 -16.19
C ILE A 133 -8.54 -2.60 -15.10
N THR A 134 -8.03 -1.44 -15.46
CA THR A 134 -7.79 -0.31 -14.52
C THR A 134 -9.00 0.03 -13.65
N PRO A 135 -10.27 0.03 -14.15
CA PRO A 135 -11.43 0.27 -13.29
C PRO A 135 -11.60 -0.78 -12.19
N TYR A 136 -11.32 -2.04 -12.47
CA TYR A 136 -11.38 -3.12 -11.46
C TYR A 136 -10.26 -2.98 -10.42
N TYR A 137 -9.07 -2.56 -10.84
CA TYR A 137 -7.97 -2.24 -9.95
C TYR A 137 -8.32 -1.08 -9.00
N ALA A 138 -8.88 0.01 -9.53
CA ALA A 138 -9.34 1.16 -8.76
C ALA A 138 -10.50 0.81 -7.82
N MET A 139 -11.43 -0.03 -8.27
CA MET A 139 -12.53 -0.53 -7.44
C MET A 139 -11.98 -1.36 -6.25
N GLY A 140 -11.00 -2.23 -6.49
CA GLY A 140 -10.34 -3.00 -5.45
C GLY A 140 -9.72 -2.10 -4.37
N PHE A 141 -9.05 -1.03 -4.77
CA PHE A 141 -8.48 -0.03 -3.87
C PHE A 141 -9.55 0.59 -2.94
N ASN A 142 -10.64 1.11 -3.51
CA ASN A 142 -11.69 1.78 -2.73
C ASN A 142 -12.48 0.81 -1.83
N ILE A 143 -12.81 -0.38 -2.33
CA ILE A 143 -13.46 -1.43 -1.51
C ILE A 143 -12.53 -1.86 -0.37
N GLY A 144 -11.24 -1.99 -0.62
CA GLY A 144 -10.25 -2.33 0.40
C GLY A 144 -10.28 -1.36 1.58
N ILE A 145 -10.23 -0.06 1.31
CA ILE A 145 -10.30 0.98 2.36
C ILE A 145 -11.63 0.90 3.12
N LEU A 146 -12.75 0.79 2.41
CA LEU A 146 -14.08 0.71 3.03
C LEU A 146 -14.20 -0.51 3.97
N VAL A 147 -13.76 -1.68 3.51
CA VAL A 147 -13.76 -2.91 4.30
C VAL A 147 -12.83 -2.76 5.51
N GLY A 148 -11.62 -2.23 5.30
CA GLY A 148 -10.66 -1.99 6.38
C GLY A 148 -11.19 -1.04 7.46
N GLY A 149 -11.76 0.09 7.07
CA GLY A 149 -12.36 1.03 8.00
C GLY A 149 -13.56 0.44 8.76
N GLY A 150 -14.40 -0.36 8.09
CA GLY A 150 -15.49 -1.08 8.73
C GLY A 150 -15.00 -2.11 9.76
N LEU A 151 -13.94 -2.85 9.45
CA LEU A 151 -13.29 -3.77 10.39
C LEU A 151 -12.70 -3.06 11.60
N ALA A 152 -12.05 -1.91 11.39
CA ALA A 152 -11.55 -1.08 12.49
C ALA A 152 -12.69 -0.61 13.40
N GLY A 153 -13.81 -0.17 12.84
CA GLY A 153 -15.00 0.20 13.61
C GLY A 153 -15.53 -0.95 14.47
N ILE A 154 -15.53 -2.18 13.95
CA ILE A 154 -15.91 -3.37 14.70
C ILE A 154 -14.93 -3.64 15.84
N ILE A 155 -13.62 -3.58 15.56
CA ILE A 155 -12.56 -3.79 16.57
C ILE A 155 -12.73 -2.80 17.73
N MET A 156 -12.91 -1.51 17.41
CA MET A 156 -13.07 -0.48 18.42
C MET A 156 -14.37 -0.60 19.20
N ARG A 157 -15.49 -0.88 18.52
CA ARG A 157 -16.81 -1.00 19.16
C ARG A 157 -16.89 -2.16 20.17
N TYR A 158 -16.28 -3.29 19.86
CA TYR A 158 -16.32 -4.48 20.71
C TYR A 158 -15.09 -4.63 21.60
N SER A 159 -14.24 -3.61 21.66
CA SER A 159 -13.01 -3.61 22.46
C SER A 159 -12.12 -4.83 22.20
N PHE A 160 -12.10 -5.34 20.97
CA PHE A 160 -11.17 -6.38 20.59
C PHE A 160 -9.73 -5.85 20.62
N GLU A 161 -8.80 -6.69 21.03
CA GLU A 161 -7.39 -6.33 20.98
C GLU A 161 -6.89 -6.21 19.53
N PRO A 162 -6.47 -5.02 19.08
CA PRO A 162 -5.97 -4.83 17.72
C PRO A 162 -4.81 -5.76 17.37
N PHE A 163 -3.99 -6.15 18.35
CA PHE A 163 -2.85 -7.03 18.17
C PHE A 163 -3.21 -8.34 17.47
N ILE A 164 -4.23 -9.06 17.97
CA ILE A 164 -4.62 -10.37 17.42
C ILE A 164 -5.08 -10.21 15.96
N PHE A 165 -5.85 -9.17 15.69
CA PHE A 165 -6.34 -8.90 14.35
C PHE A 165 -5.21 -8.62 13.35
N PHE A 166 -4.26 -7.74 13.71
CA PHE A 166 -3.12 -7.43 12.84
C PHE A 166 -2.10 -8.57 12.77
N LEU A 167 -2.04 -9.43 13.77
CA LEU A 167 -1.26 -10.67 13.71
C LEU A 167 -1.82 -11.59 12.62
N VAL A 168 -3.14 -11.80 12.59
CA VAL A 168 -3.81 -12.59 11.54
C VAL A 168 -3.61 -11.97 10.16
N LEU A 169 -3.76 -10.65 10.03
CA LEU A 169 -3.48 -9.94 8.77
C LEU A 169 -2.02 -10.12 8.32
N SER A 170 -1.07 -10.05 9.25
CA SER A 170 0.35 -10.18 8.90
C SER A 170 0.68 -11.58 8.38
N PHE A 171 0.18 -12.62 9.01
CA PHE A 171 0.39 -13.99 8.51
C PHE A 171 -0.40 -14.27 7.23
N SER A 172 -1.63 -13.76 7.09
CA SER A 172 -2.39 -13.90 5.86
C SER A 172 -1.73 -13.21 4.67
N SER A 173 -0.94 -12.15 4.91
CA SER A 173 -0.20 -11.46 3.85
C SER A 173 0.81 -12.35 3.13
N ILE A 174 1.39 -13.32 3.83
CA ILE A 174 2.29 -14.31 3.23
C ILE A 174 1.53 -15.18 2.24
N LEU A 175 0.34 -15.65 2.63
CA LEU A 175 -0.52 -16.42 1.74
C LEU A 175 -0.96 -15.59 0.53
N VAL A 176 -1.36 -14.34 0.74
CA VAL A 176 -1.72 -13.40 -0.33
C VAL A 176 -0.54 -13.16 -1.27
N ALA A 177 0.66 -12.97 -0.74
CA ALA A 177 1.88 -12.84 -1.54
C ALA A 177 2.12 -14.07 -2.44
N LEU A 178 1.99 -15.27 -1.88
CA LEU A 178 2.12 -16.52 -2.63
C LEU A 178 1.03 -16.66 -3.71
N PHE A 179 -0.22 -16.26 -3.40
CA PHE A 179 -1.31 -16.23 -4.37
C PHE A 179 -1.01 -15.28 -5.53
N VAL A 180 -0.55 -14.06 -5.25
CA VAL A 180 -0.21 -13.09 -6.29
C VAL A 180 0.98 -13.56 -7.13
N LEU A 181 1.99 -14.20 -6.52
CA LEU A 181 3.09 -14.83 -7.23
C LEU A 181 2.62 -15.93 -8.19
N HIS A 182 1.61 -16.69 -7.79
CA HIS A 182 1.08 -17.79 -8.61
C HIS A 182 0.10 -17.30 -9.70
N LEU A 183 -0.73 -16.30 -9.40
CA LEU A 183 -1.78 -15.81 -10.29
C LEU A 183 -1.31 -14.69 -11.23
N GLY A 184 -0.28 -13.93 -10.86
CA GLY A 184 0.24 -12.82 -11.64
C GLY A 184 0.74 -13.23 -13.03
N LEU A 185 1.09 -12.23 -13.84
CA LEU A 185 1.59 -12.44 -15.20
C LEU A 185 2.74 -13.47 -15.22
N PRO A 186 2.74 -14.41 -16.19
CA PRO A 186 3.89 -15.27 -16.43
C PRO A 186 5.16 -14.46 -16.68
N SER A 187 6.30 -14.99 -16.28
CA SER A 187 7.57 -14.25 -16.34
C SER A 187 8.03 -13.84 -17.75
N ASN A 188 7.47 -14.44 -18.79
CA ASN A 188 7.70 -14.06 -20.19
C ASN A 188 6.86 -12.85 -20.62
N LEU A 189 5.77 -12.53 -19.91
CA LEU A 189 4.88 -11.40 -20.17
C LEU A 189 5.09 -10.26 -19.16
N ASP A 190 5.79 -10.52 -18.07
CA ASP A 190 6.14 -9.52 -17.06
C ASP A 190 7.26 -8.61 -17.57
N PHE A 191 7.39 -7.45 -16.95
CA PHE A 191 8.40 -6.47 -17.34
C PHE A 191 9.80 -7.07 -17.18
N LYS A 192 10.55 -7.07 -18.27
CA LYS A 192 11.97 -7.41 -18.29
C LYS A 192 12.67 -6.39 -19.18
N GLY A 193 13.60 -5.65 -18.63
CA GLY A 193 14.31 -4.63 -19.39
C GLY A 193 15.51 -4.07 -18.63
N LYS A 194 16.25 -3.20 -19.27
CA LYS A 194 17.25 -2.39 -18.58
C LYS A 194 16.51 -1.23 -17.89
N GLY A 195 16.79 -1.01 -16.60
CA GLY A 195 16.28 0.15 -15.88
C GLY A 195 16.68 1.43 -16.63
N GLU A 196 15.74 2.34 -16.80
CA GLU A 196 16.04 3.62 -17.43
C GLU A 196 16.83 4.53 -16.50
N LYS A 197 17.81 5.26 -17.09
CA LYS A 197 18.50 6.31 -16.35
C LYS A 197 17.54 7.44 -15.99
N PHE A 198 17.78 8.12 -14.89
CA PHE A 198 16.99 9.27 -14.49
C PHE A 198 17.05 10.34 -15.59
N LYS A 199 15.89 10.72 -16.12
CA LYS A 199 15.70 11.87 -16.97
C LYS A 199 14.74 12.82 -16.26
N ILE A 200 15.05 14.11 -16.27
CA ILE A 200 14.11 15.14 -15.81
C ILE A 200 12.92 15.11 -16.77
N PRO A 201 11.69 14.98 -16.27
CA PRO A 201 10.50 14.98 -17.12
C PRO A 201 10.34 16.31 -17.88
N GLU A 202 9.67 16.26 -19.01
CA GLU A 202 9.29 17.46 -19.75
C GLU A 202 8.38 18.37 -18.91
N SER A 203 8.40 19.69 -19.20
CA SER A 203 7.64 20.69 -18.43
C SER A 203 6.17 20.35 -18.27
N ASN A 204 5.52 19.81 -19.30
CA ASN A 204 4.12 19.39 -19.24
C ASN A 204 3.89 18.28 -18.19
N VAL A 205 4.80 17.31 -18.11
CA VAL A 205 4.73 16.23 -17.11
C VAL A 205 4.94 16.79 -15.70
N LEU A 206 5.82 17.78 -15.53
CA LEU A 206 6.03 18.46 -14.24
C LEU A 206 4.79 19.24 -13.80
N ILE A 207 4.11 19.94 -14.71
CA ILE A 207 2.85 20.66 -14.44
C ILE A 207 1.75 19.68 -14.00
N PHE A 208 1.56 18.57 -14.73
CA PHE A 208 0.61 17.52 -14.33
C PHE A 208 0.99 16.90 -12.98
N GLY A 209 2.27 16.64 -12.73
CA GLY A 209 2.75 16.14 -11.45
C GLY A 209 2.44 17.10 -10.30
N PHE A 210 2.59 18.40 -10.52
CA PHE A 210 2.26 19.43 -9.54
C PHE A 210 0.76 19.49 -9.25
N LEU A 211 -0.09 19.42 -10.27
CA LEU A 211 -1.55 19.35 -10.08
C LEU A 211 -1.96 18.10 -9.31
N LEU A 212 -1.40 16.94 -9.65
CA LEU A 212 -1.64 15.68 -8.96
C LEU A 212 -1.19 15.72 -7.49
N PHE A 213 -0.12 16.45 -7.18
CA PHE A 213 0.34 16.65 -5.80
C PHE A 213 -0.76 17.25 -4.92
N PHE A 214 -1.50 18.25 -5.39
CA PHE A 214 -2.61 18.83 -4.63
C PHE A 214 -3.80 17.87 -4.49
N VAL A 215 -4.14 17.16 -5.57
CA VAL A 215 -5.25 16.20 -5.56
C VAL A 215 -4.98 15.04 -4.58
N PHE A 216 -3.81 14.41 -4.69
CA PHE A 216 -3.45 13.32 -3.79
C PHE A 216 -3.11 13.80 -2.38
N GLY A 217 -2.51 14.99 -2.24
CA GLY A 217 -2.22 15.59 -0.95
C GLY A 217 -3.48 15.89 -0.14
N SER A 218 -4.51 16.45 -0.76
CA SER A 218 -5.80 16.67 -0.09
C SER A 218 -6.48 15.37 0.32
N GLY A 219 -6.45 14.35 -0.56
CA GLY A 219 -6.95 13.02 -0.22
C GLY A 219 -6.20 12.38 0.94
N GLY A 220 -4.87 12.49 0.98
CA GLY A 220 -4.03 12.02 2.08
C GLY A 220 -4.38 12.69 3.40
N ILE A 221 -4.50 14.03 3.41
CA ILE A 221 -4.89 14.77 4.62
C ILE A 221 -6.24 14.27 5.15
N ILE A 222 -7.22 14.08 4.29
CA ILE A 222 -8.54 13.59 4.70
C ILE A 222 -8.40 12.17 5.29
N MET A 223 -7.64 11.28 4.67
CA MET A 223 -7.48 9.91 5.15
C MET A 223 -6.74 9.83 6.49
N ASP A 224 -5.66 10.59 6.64
CA ASP A 224 -4.81 10.52 7.82
C ASP A 224 -5.46 11.20 9.04
N TRP A 225 -6.21 12.28 8.83
CA TRP A 225 -6.69 13.14 9.92
C TRP A 225 -8.18 13.01 10.23
N SER A 226 -9.00 12.47 9.32
CA SER A 226 -10.46 12.39 9.55
C SER A 226 -10.82 11.57 10.79
N THR A 227 -10.15 10.46 11.03
CA THR A 227 -10.41 9.58 12.18
C THR A 227 -10.04 10.26 13.49
N LEU A 228 -8.91 10.99 13.51
CA LEU A 228 -8.48 11.75 14.67
C LEU A 228 -9.43 12.92 14.98
N TRP A 229 -9.85 13.64 13.96
CA TRP A 229 -10.81 14.74 14.10
C TRP A 229 -12.14 14.23 14.64
N LEU A 230 -12.71 13.20 14.03
CA LEU A 230 -13.97 12.61 14.51
C LEU A 230 -13.86 12.05 15.95
N SER A 231 -12.71 11.52 16.35
CA SER A 231 -12.52 11.00 17.72
C SER A 231 -12.44 12.07 18.80
N LYS A 232 -12.23 13.35 18.43
CA LYS A 232 -12.20 14.48 19.36
C LYS A 232 -13.56 15.19 19.51
N ASP A 233 -14.39 15.13 18.48
CA ASP A 233 -15.66 15.85 18.40
C ASP A 233 -16.88 14.96 18.74
N LEU A 234 -16.71 13.65 18.89
CA LEU A 234 -17.73 12.67 19.28
C LEU A 234 -17.40 11.99 20.61
#